data_6df996e3adbf9bc190fc320a13fcde83
#
_entry.id   6df996e3adbf9bc190fc320a13fcde83
#
_cell.length_a   1.000
_cell.length_b   1.000
_cell.length_c   1.000
_cell.angle_alpha   90.00
_cell.angle_beta   90.00
_cell.angle_gamma   90.00
#
_symmetry.space_group_name_H-M   'P 1'
#
loop_
_entity.id
_entity.type
_entity.pdbx_description
1 polymer ?
#
loop_
_entity_poly.entity_id
_entity_poly.type
_entity_poly.pdbx_seq_one_letter_code
_entity_poly.pdbx_strand_id
1 'polypeptide(L)'
;MGYSDLGCYGGEIRTPNLDRLAKEGMRFTRYYANNMCVPTRAALMTGIQSDMALTVGDRGIEPSISSLPEALKAGGYWTAMTGKWHLAREMDDVEDLPRARGFDRFYGGIMGAYSFYAPYSLMRDDAPAAQDYEDDPDFYFTDAISDASVAYLREADSQPGPFFLYVAYNAAHWPLHARESDVAQYRGRYREGWDSLRLERHARMKELGVVNPDWELSPRHPDVPHWEDEENKEWQQRRMEVYAAQITVMDEGIGRILTELERQGILDETLILFQADNGGCHVEYTPDREGSFLFKQTRDGRPMRPGNVPEIMPGPEDTFQSYGYGWANASNTPFRLFKQHDHEGGILVPLIARWPERIEAGAVCDQTAHVIDLMPTLLEAAGVDRPAMRGGKSTLPFDGKSLLGVLEGGRREPHDALYWKWSRGRAVRQGDWKLVSKEGEPWELYNVTRDGTELHDLAAAQPEKAAKLEALWNTWAARRETV
;
A
#
# COMPACT_ATOMS: atom_id res chain seq x y z
N MET A 1 2.91 4.48 -2.21
CA MET A 1 3.62 4.26 -3.48
C MET A 1 2.60 4.32 -4.61
N GLY A 2 2.91 5.00 -5.72
CA GLY A 2 2.02 5.10 -6.87
C GLY A 2 2.09 3.87 -7.78
N TYR A 3 1.10 3.75 -8.69
CA TYR A 3 0.96 2.60 -9.59
C TYR A 3 2.16 2.41 -10.52
N SER A 4 2.78 3.50 -10.99
CA SER A 4 3.87 3.47 -11.96
C SER A 4 5.28 3.54 -11.36
N ASP A 5 5.46 3.40 -10.06
CA ASP A 5 6.78 3.57 -9.43
C ASP A 5 7.73 2.38 -9.66
N LEU A 6 7.20 1.16 -9.79
CA LEU A 6 8.00 -0.05 -9.97
C LEU A 6 8.44 -0.25 -11.41
N GLY A 7 9.64 -0.82 -11.63
CA GLY A 7 10.17 -1.16 -12.95
C GLY A 7 9.19 -2.02 -13.76
N CYS A 8 8.67 -3.09 -13.18
CA CYS A 8 7.70 -3.98 -13.83
C CYS A 8 6.32 -3.35 -14.09
N TYR A 9 6.05 -2.15 -13.57
CA TYR A 9 4.87 -1.31 -13.88
C TYR A 9 5.23 -0.04 -14.66
N GLY A 10 6.43 0.05 -15.25
CA GLY A 10 6.84 1.14 -16.15
C GLY A 10 7.64 2.24 -15.48
N GLY A 11 7.95 2.13 -14.19
CA GLY A 11 8.80 3.05 -13.45
C GLY A 11 10.26 2.99 -13.86
N GLU A 12 11.02 4.03 -13.50
CA GLU A 12 12.47 4.10 -13.66
C GLU A 12 13.20 3.82 -12.36
N ILE A 13 12.47 3.68 -11.25
CA ILE A 13 13.05 3.36 -9.95
C ILE A 13 13.58 1.93 -9.98
N ARG A 14 14.77 1.74 -9.44
CA ARG A 14 15.43 0.44 -9.44
C ARG A 14 14.77 -0.51 -8.44
N THR A 15 14.06 -1.51 -8.98
CA THR A 15 13.33 -2.53 -8.20
C THR A 15 13.59 -3.94 -8.73
N PRO A 16 14.89 -4.38 -8.85
CA PRO A 16 15.23 -5.63 -9.51
C PRO A 16 14.62 -6.87 -8.85
N ASN A 17 14.39 -6.86 -7.54
CA ASN A 17 13.83 -8.00 -6.83
C ASN A 17 12.31 -8.09 -7.06
N LEU A 18 11.59 -6.98 -7.04
CA LEU A 18 10.17 -6.92 -7.40
C LEU A 18 9.96 -7.21 -8.90
N ASP A 19 10.84 -6.73 -9.76
CA ASP A 19 10.81 -7.04 -11.19
C ASP A 19 11.05 -8.54 -11.44
N ARG A 20 11.93 -9.17 -10.65
CA ARG A 20 12.12 -10.63 -10.64
C ARG A 20 10.84 -11.36 -10.23
N LEU A 21 10.21 -10.97 -9.12
CA LEU A 21 8.94 -11.55 -8.67
C LEU A 21 7.86 -11.46 -9.77
N ALA A 22 7.76 -10.31 -10.44
CA ALA A 22 6.83 -10.09 -11.53
C ALA A 22 7.14 -10.95 -12.77
N LYS A 23 8.43 -11.15 -13.07
CA LYS A 23 8.90 -12.00 -14.19
C LYS A 23 8.67 -13.48 -13.92
N GLU A 24 8.84 -13.91 -12.67
CA GLU A 24 8.68 -15.30 -12.24
C GLU A 24 7.24 -15.64 -11.82
N GLY A 25 6.33 -14.65 -11.81
CA GLY A 25 4.97 -14.78 -11.36
C GLY A 25 3.98 -13.99 -12.22
N MET A 26 2.97 -13.40 -11.59
CA MET A 26 1.85 -12.71 -12.23
C MET A 26 1.75 -11.26 -11.74
N ARG A 27 1.47 -10.33 -12.67
CA ARG A 27 1.10 -8.93 -12.37
C ARG A 27 -0.39 -8.72 -12.60
N PHE A 28 -1.03 -8.01 -11.69
CA PHE A 28 -2.43 -7.59 -11.86
C PHE A 28 -2.49 -6.17 -12.39
N THR A 29 -3.31 -5.94 -13.41
CA THR A 29 -3.53 -4.61 -14.00
C THR A 29 -4.76 -3.90 -13.43
N ARG A 30 -5.63 -4.61 -12.71
CA ARG A 30 -6.88 -4.11 -12.13
C ARG A 30 -7.06 -4.56 -10.67
N TYR A 31 -6.03 -4.34 -9.86
CA TYR A 31 -6.10 -4.62 -8.43
C TYR A 31 -6.32 -3.34 -7.63
N TYR A 32 -7.32 -3.38 -6.77
CA TYR A 32 -7.79 -2.24 -6.00
C TYR A 32 -7.49 -2.38 -4.51
N ALA A 33 -7.01 -1.30 -3.92
CA ALA A 33 -6.96 -1.10 -2.48
C ALA A 33 -8.02 -0.08 -2.05
N ASN A 34 -8.00 0.35 -0.79
CA ASN A 34 -8.71 1.54 -0.37
C ASN A 34 -7.84 2.79 -0.59
N ASN A 35 -8.44 3.96 -0.47
CA ASN A 35 -7.78 5.24 -0.70
C ASN A 35 -6.81 5.67 0.42
N MET A 36 -6.68 4.88 1.50
CA MET A 36 -5.79 5.13 2.64
C MET A 36 -5.32 3.83 3.31
N CYS A 37 -4.24 3.95 4.09
CA CYS A 37 -3.56 2.82 4.73
C CYS A 37 -4.44 2.07 5.75
N VAL A 38 -5.14 2.77 6.66
CA VAL A 38 -5.96 2.12 7.69
C VAL A 38 -7.06 1.24 7.08
N PRO A 39 -7.94 1.75 6.19
CA PRO A 39 -8.97 0.92 5.59
C PRO A 39 -8.42 -0.22 4.73
N THR A 40 -7.29 -0.04 4.04
CA THR A 40 -6.67 -1.12 3.27
C THR A 40 -6.15 -2.22 4.19
N ARG A 41 -5.46 -1.86 5.28
CA ARG A 41 -4.90 -2.85 6.23
C ARG A 41 -6.00 -3.61 6.94
N ALA A 42 -7.08 -2.94 7.35
CA ALA A 42 -8.24 -3.62 7.94
C ALA A 42 -8.88 -4.61 6.94
N ALA A 43 -9.09 -4.19 5.70
CA ALA A 43 -9.65 -5.04 4.65
C ALA A 43 -8.74 -6.25 4.33
N LEU A 44 -7.41 -6.04 4.28
CA LEU A 44 -6.41 -7.12 4.11
C LEU A 44 -6.48 -8.14 5.25
N MET A 45 -6.53 -7.66 6.48
CA MET A 45 -6.51 -8.53 7.67
C MET A 45 -7.82 -9.26 7.93
N THR A 46 -8.92 -8.86 7.30
CA THR A 46 -10.25 -9.39 7.62
C THR A 46 -11.01 -10.01 6.44
N GLY A 47 -10.64 -9.66 5.20
CA GLY A 47 -11.40 -10.02 4.01
C GLY A 47 -12.78 -9.34 3.93
N ILE A 48 -12.98 -8.27 4.72
CA ILE A 48 -14.23 -7.54 4.86
C ILE A 48 -13.96 -6.07 4.49
N GLN A 49 -14.95 -5.41 3.90
CA GLN A 49 -14.86 -3.98 3.60
C GLN A 49 -14.62 -3.16 4.87
N SER A 50 -13.77 -2.15 4.77
CA SER A 50 -13.25 -1.41 5.92
C SER A 50 -14.32 -0.71 6.76
N ASP A 51 -15.45 -0.34 6.16
CA ASP A 51 -16.60 0.26 6.87
C ASP A 51 -17.20 -0.69 7.91
N MET A 52 -17.11 -2.01 7.70
CA MET A 52 -17.55 -3.06 8.62
C MET A 52 -16.40 -3.64 9.44
N ALA A 53 -15.19 -3.66 8.89
CA ALA A 53 -14.01 -4.25 9.51
C ALA A 53 -13.44 -3.42 10.68
N LEU A 54 -13.63 -2.10 10.64
CA LEU A 54 -13.12 -1.17 11.66
C LEU A 54 -14.20 -0.80 12.67
N THR A 55 -13.81 -0.53 13.90
CA THR A 55 -14.68 0.08 14.90
C THR A 55 -15.13 1.46 14.48
N VAL A 56 -16.33 1.90 14.92
CA VAL A 56 -16.91 3.18 14.50
C VAL A 56 -16.04 4.34 14.94
N GLY A 57 -15.58 5.14 13.96
CA GLY A 57 -14.80 6.35 14.23
C GLY A 57 -13.35 6.08 14.63
N ASP A 58 -12.87 4.83 14.50
CA ASP A 58 -11.60 4.39 15.05
C ASP A 58 -10.75 3.58 14.07
N ARG A 59 -9.54 3.19 14.50
CA ARG A 59 -8.55 2.43 13.71
C ARG A 59 -8.51 0.95 14.06
N GLY A 60 -9.05 0.53 15.20
CA GLY A 60 -9.04 -0.86 15.65
C GLY A 60 -9.91 -1.76 14.78
N ILE A 61 -9.50 -3.00 14.59
CA ILE A 61 -10.35 -4.02 13.95
C ILE A 61 -11.49 -4.35 14.92
N GLU A 62 -12.73 -4.42 14.40
CA GLU A 62 -13.90 -4.80 15.19
C GLU A 62 -13.65 -6.07 16.03
N PRO A 63 -13.84 -6.03 17.35
CA PRO A 63 -13.44 -7.13 18.23
C PRO A 63 -14.06 -8.49 17.91
N SER A 64 -15.21 -8.54 17.27
CA SER A 64 -15.88 -9.78 16.86
C SER A 64 -15.30 -10.39 15.57
N ILE A 65 -14.45 -9.68 14.85
CA ILE A 65 -13.91 -10.15 13.57
C ILE A 65 -12.57 -10.85 13.80
N SER A 66 -12.48 -12.10 13.34
CA SER A 66 -11.23 -12.84 13.29
C SER A 66 -10.32 -12.32 12.18
N SER A 67 -9.08 -12.02 12.53
CA SER A 67 -8.05 -11.56 11.60
C SER A 67 -7.39 -12.72 10.84
N LEU A 68 -6.71 -12.41 9.74
CA LEU A 68 -5.94 -13.38 8.96
C LEU A 68 -4.92 -14.16 9.78
N PRO A 69 -4.04 -13.54 10.59
CA PRO A 69 -3.10 -14.31 11.40
C PRO A 69 -3.78 -15.15 12.50
N GLU A 70 -4.91 -14.69 13.07
CA GLU A 70 -5.69 -15.53 14.01
C GLU A 70 -6.21 -16.80 13.33
N ALA A 71 -6.71 -16.68 12.11
CA ALA A 71 -7.21 -17.82 11.35
C ALA A 71 -6.09 -18.79 10.95
N LEU A 72 -4.98 -18.28 10.41
CA LEU A 72 -3.83 -19.08 10.01
C LEU A 72 -3.19 -19.79 11.23
N LYS A 73 -3.07 -19.11 12.36
CA LYS A 73 -2.58 -19.69 13.60
C LYS A 73 -3.47 -20.83 14.10
N ALA A 74 -4.79 -20.68 14.00
CA ALA A 74 -5.73 -21.77 14.31
C ALA A 74 -5.57 -22.97 13.35
N GLY A 75 -5.10 -22.74 12.12
CA GLY A 75 -4.73 -23.75 11.13
C GLY A 75 -3.31 -24.33 11.30
N GLY A 76 -2.60 -23.97 12.36
CA GLY A 76 -1.25 -24.51 12.68
C GLY A 76 -0.09 -23.74 12.03
N TYR A 77 -0.32 -22.55 11.49
CA TYR A 77 0.75 -21.68 10.99
C TYR A 77 1.45 -20.96 12.13
N TRP A 78 2.77 -20.89 12.08
CA TRP A 78 3.53 -19.90 12.82
C TRP A 78 3.43 -18.55 12.13
N THR A 79 3.20 -17.48 12.89
CA THR A 79 2.80 -16.19 12.31
C THR A 79 3.70 -15.06 12.79
N ALA A 80 4.22 -14.26 11.88
CA ALA A 80 5.05 -13.13 12.21
C ALA A 80 4.70 -11.88 11.37
N MET A 81 4.99 -10.72 11.96
CA MET A 81 4.82 -9.44 11.27
C MET A 81 6.03 -8.54 11.52
N THR A 82 6.44 -7.82 10.47
CA THR A 82 7.43 -6.74 10.58
C THR A 82 6.90 -5.46 9.93
N GLY A 83 7.31 -4.31 10.47
CA GLY A 83 6.96 -3.00 9.92
C GLY A 83 5.69 -2.38 10.50
N LYS A 84 4.94 -1.66 9.68
CA LYS A 84 3.81 -0.82 10.08
C LYS A 84 2.54 -1.62 10.34
N TRP A 85 2.00 -1.54 11.57
CA TRP A 85 0.71 -2.11 11.93
C TRP A 85 -0.47 -1.19 11.54
N HIS A 86 -0.60 -0.06 12.21
CA HIS A 86 -1.60 0.99 11.98
C HIS A 86 -3.07 0.56 12.14
N LEU A 87 -3.31 -0.48 12.93
CA LEU A 87 -4.65 -0.99 13.27
C LEU A 87 -4.86 -1.07 14.80
N ALA A 88 -4.11 -0.28 15.56
CA ALA A 88 -4.37 -0.05 16.97
C ALA A 88 -4.98 1.34 17.17
N ARG A 89 -5.92 1.45 18.11
CA ARG A 89 -6.55 2.72 18.49
C ARG A 89 -5.53 3.61 19.18
N GLU A 90 -4.88 3.07 20.19
CA GLU A 90 -3.81 3.71 20.93
C GLU A 90 -2.61 2.76 21.06
N MET A 91 -1.46 3.30 21.44
CA MET A 91 -0.23 2.50 21.57
C MET A 91 -0.25 1.51 22.74
N ASP A 92 -1.07 1.78 23.74
CA ASP A 92 -1.23 0.97 24.96
C ASP A 92 -2.52 0.12 24.98
N ASP A 93 -3.31 0.15 23.90
CA ASP A 93 -4.46 -0.72 23.76
C ASP A 93 -4.01 -2.15 23.37
N VAL A 94 -3.74 -2.95 24.40
CA VAL A 94 -3.15 -4.27 24.26
C VAL A 94 -3.98 -5.21 23.36
N GLU A 95 -5.31 -5.06 23.32
CA GLU A 95 -6.21 -5.90 22.52
C GLU A 95 -6.09 -5.65 21.01
N ASP A 96 -5.60 -4.46 20.62
CA ASP A 96 -5.41 -4.07 19.23
C ASP A 96 -3.97 -4.29 18.73
N LEU A 97 -3.04 -4.70 19.62
CA LEU A 97 -1.65 -4.95 19.22
C LEU A 97 -1.53 -6.19 18.31
N PRO A 98 -0.51 -6.27 17.47
CA PRO A 98 -0.34 -7.35 16.49
C PRO A 98 -0.41 -8.75 17.11
N ARG A 99 0.20 -8.96 18.28
CA ARG A 99 0.19 -10.28 18.95
C ARG A 99 -1.19 -10.66 19.48
N ALA A 100 -1.95 -9.72 20.00
CA ALA A 100 -3.34 -9.94 20.41
C ALA A 100 -4.26 -10.23 19.21
N ARG A 101 -3.82 -9.84 18.01
CA ARG A 101 -4.50 -10.09 16.73
C ARG A 101 -3.90 -11.27 15.95
N GLY A 102 -3.16 -12.17 16.63
CA GLY A 102 -2.79 -13.49 16.14
C GLY A 102 -1.35 -13.69 15.72
N PHE A 103 -0.50 -12.67 15.70
CA PHE A 103 0.92 -12.86 15.40
C PHE A 103 1.70 -13.44 16.60
N ASP A 104 2.58 -14.41 16.35
CA ASP A 104 3.48 -14.96 17.34
C ASP A 104 4.66 -14.03 17.60
N ARG A 105 5.11 -13.34 16.56
CA ARG A 105 6.18 -12.35 16.61
C ARG A 105 5.78 -11.05 15.94
N PHE A 106 6.27 -9.95 16.48
CA PHE A 106 6.11 -8.63 15.92
C PHE A 106 7.38 -7.79 16.07
N TYR A 107 7.76 -7.08 15.02
CA TYR A 107 8.75 -6.01 15.08
C TYR A 107 8.35 -4.87 14.17
N GLY A 108 8.04 -3.71 14.74
CA GLY A 108 7.61 -2.58 13.91
C GLY A 108 6.93 -1.45 14.65
N GLY A 109 6.41 -0.51 13.86
CA GLY A 109 5.70 0.65 14.37
C GLY A 109 4.19 0.41 14.47
N ILE A 110 3.62 0.76 15.62
CA ILE A 110 2.18 0.61 15.88
C ILE A 110 1.38 1.66 15.12
N MET A 111 1.87 2.89 15.04
CA MET A 111 1.15 4.02 14.45
C MET A 111 1.42 4.17 12.94
N GLY A 112 0.96 5.27 12.33
CA GLY A 112 0.87 5.40 10.87
C GLY A 112 2.04 6.02 10.15
N ALA A 113 2.82 6.86 10.81
CA ALA A 113 3.92 7.61 10.21
C ALA A 113 5.03 7.85 11.22
N TYR A 114 6.28 7.71 10.80
CA TYR A 114 7.44 7.89 11.68
C TYR A 114 8.68 8.25 10.89
N SER A 115 9.68 8.79 11.60
CA SER A 115 11.04 8.89 11.08
C SER A 115 11.58 7.51 10.70
N PHE A 116 12.34 7.42 9.60
CA PHE A 116 13.06 6.20 9.23
C PHE A 116 14.30 5.98 10.10
N TYR A 117 14.76 7.02 10.81
CA TYR A 117 15.91 6.96 11.71
C TYR A 117 15.54 6.75 13.18
N ALA A 118 14.33 7.22 13.57
CA ALA A 118 13.82 7.11 14.94
C ALA A 118 12.29 6.94 14.93
N PRO A 119 11.78 5.71 14.69
CA PRO A 119 10.35 5.46 14.67
C PRO A 119 9.75 5.46 16.08
N TYR A 120 9.04 6.54 16.46
CA TYR A 120 8.54 6.82 17.81
C TYR A 120 7.64 5.73 18.43
N SER A 121 7.01 4.88 17.63
CA SER A 121 6.13 3.81 18.11
C SER A 121 6.70 2.42 17.85
N LEU A 122 8.03 2.31 17.80
CA LEU A 122 8.71 1.05 17.57
C LEU A 122 8.49 0.10 18.75
N MET A 123 8.07 -1.12 18.42
CA MET A 123 7.88 -2.21 19.40
C MET A 123 8.53 -3.49 18.88
N ARG A 124 8.95 -4.32 19.82
CA ARG A 124 9.34 -5.72 19.62
C ARG A 124 8.42 -6.58 20.47
N ASP A 125 7.62 -7.41 19.81
CA ASP A 125 6.52 -8.14 20.43
C ASP A 125 5.58 -7.17 21.19
N ASP A 126 5.49 -7.25 22.50
CA ASP A 126 4.61 -6.39 23.31
C ASP A 126 5.40 -5.31 24.11
N ALA A 127 6.69 -5.13 23.80
CA ALA A 127 7.54 -4.18 24.50
C ALA A 127 8.03 -3.04 23.59
N PRO A 128 8.13 -1.80 24.10
CA PRO A 128 8.81 -0.71 23.39
C PRO A 128 10.24 -1.08 23.01
N ALA A 129 10.68 -0.70 21.81
CA ALA A 129 11.99 -1.03 21.28
C ALA A 129 12.77 0.22 20.82
N ALA A 130 12.58 1.35 21.47
CA ALA A 130 13.29 2.60 21.17
C ALA A 130 14.82 2.45 21.25
N GLN A 131 15.29 1.59 22.17
CA GLN A 131 16.69 1.30 22.36
C GLN A 131 17.38 0.83 21.06
N ASP A 132 16.67 0.16 20.16
CA ASP A 132 17.23 -0.33 18.90
C ASP A 132 17.78 0.80 18.03
N TYR A 133 17.11 1.97 18.01
CA TYR A 133 17.59 3.13 17.25
C TYR A 133 18.38 4.15 18.09
N GLU A 134 18.24 4.11 19.41
CA GLU A 134 18.99 5.01 20.33
C GLU A 134 20.44 4.55 20.46
N ASP A 135 20.70 3.24 20.46
CA ASP A 135 22.03 2.65 20.61
C ASP A 135 22.77 2.48 19.28
N ASP A 136 22.06 2.49 18.15
CA ASP A 136 22.64 2.30 16.82
C ASP A 136 22.59 3.58 15.99
N PRO A 137 23.72 4.30 15.80
CA PRO A 137 23.77 5.51 14.96
C PRO A 137 23.47 5.24 13.49
N ASP A 138 23.68 4.01 13.00
CA ASP A 138 23.43 3.60 11.62
C ASP A 138 22.02 3.04 11.41
N PHE A 139 21.21 3.01 12.45
CA PHE A 139 19.84 2.51 12.36
C PHE A 139 19.04 3.16 11.24
N TYR A 140 18.44 2.33 10.39
CA TYR A 140 17.50 2.75 9.37
C TYR A 140 16.32 1.78 9.32
N PHE A 141 15.10 2.26 9.53
CA PHE A 141 13.94 1.43 9.80
C PHE A 141 13.60 0.42 8.68
N THR A 142 13.82 0.79 7.42
CA THR A 142 13.62 -0.12 6.28
C THR A 142 14.54 -1.34 6.37
N ASP A 143 15.80 -1.13 6.75
CA ASP A 143 16.75 -2.21 6.96
C ASP A 143 16.38 -3.06 8.17
N ALA A 144 16.00 -2.42 9.28
CA ALA A 144 15.59 -3.11 10.50
C ALA A 144 14.35 -4.00 10.29
N ILE A 145 13.37 -3.55 9.46
CA ILE A 145 12.23 -4.37 9.02
C ILE A 145 12.72 -5.61 8.27
N SER A 146 13.64 -5.44 7.34
CA SER A 146 14.16 -6.54 6.53
C SER A 146 14.96 -7.54 7.36
N ASP A 147 15.82 -7.05 8.26
CA ASP A 147 16.63 -7.88 9.15
C ASP A 147 15.77 -8.67 10.13
N ALA A 148 14.74 -8.04 10.70
CA ALA A 148 13.77 -8.73 11.55
C ALA A 148 12.98 -9.79 10.74
N SER A 149 12.63 -9.51 9.48
CA SER A 149 11.96 -10.47 8.60
C SER A 149 12.84 -11.70 8.34
N VAL A 150 14.12 -11.50 8.04
CA VAL A 150 15.10 -12.59 7.86
C VAL A 150 15.27 -13.38 9.15
N ALA A 151 15.37 -12.70 10.30
CA ALA A 151 15.46 -13.38 11.61
C ALA A 151 14.21 -14.23 11.91
N TYR A 152 13.03 -13.72 11.59
CA TYR A 152 11.77 -14.45 11.77
C TYR A 152 11.62 -15.63 10.81
N LEU A 153 12.11 -15.55 9.59
CA LEU A 153 12.18 -16.73 8.70
C LEU A 153 13.10 -17.82 9.26
N ARG A 154 14.23 -17.44 9.84
CA ARG A 154 15.13 -18.41 10.53
C ARG A 154 14.50 -19.02 11.79
N GLU A 155 13.70 -18.23 12.52
CA GLU A 155 12.94 -18.74 13.65
C GLU A 155 11.84 -19.70 13.17
N ALA A 156 11.12 -19.36 12.06
CA ALA A 156 10.10 -20.18 11.46
C ALA A 156 10.62 -21.59 11.05
N ASP A 157 11.84 -21.65 10.50
CA ASP A 157 12.50 -22.91 10.09
C ASP A 157 12.63 -23.91 11.26
N SER A 158 12.66 -23.43 12.50
CA SER A 158 12.71 -24.26 13.72
C SER A 158 11.34 -24.60 14.30
N GLN A 159 10.25 -24.05 13.77
CA GLN A 159 8.90 -24.27 14.26
C GLN A 159 8.23 -25.44 13.53
N PRO A 160 7.31 -26.17 14.19
CA PRO A 160 6.50 -27.15 13.48
C PRO A 160 5.46 -26.45 12.58
N GLY A 161 5.33 -26.95 11.35
CA GLY A 161 4.30 -26.48 10.42
C GLY A 161 4.73 -25.32 9.52
N PRO A 162 3.80 -24.82 8.70
CA PRO A 162 4.04 -23.73 7.78
C PRO A 162 4.10 -22.36 8.48
N PHE A 163 4.59 -21.35 7.78
CA PHE A 163 4.66 -19.98 8.30
C PHE A 163 3.81 -18.98 7.51
N PHE A 164 3.44 -17.90 8.17
CA PHE A 164 2.91 -16.67 7.56
C PHE A 164 3.74 -15.49 8.02
N LEU A 165 4.36 -14.77 7.08
CA LEU A 165 5.12 -13.56 7.36
C LEU A 165 4.48 -12.37 6.64
N TYR A 166 4.02 -11.36 7.40
CA TYR A 166 3.52 -10.09 6.87
C TYR A 166 4.59 -9.01 7.00
N VAL A 167 5.20 -8.62 5.88
CA VAL A 167 6.23 -7.57 5.83
C VAL A 167 5.59 -6.28 5.37
N ALA A 168 5.39 -5.35 6.30
CA ALA A 168 4.65 -4.10 6.07
C ALA A 168 5.59 -2.89 6.08
N TYR A 169 6.36 -2.71 5.01
CA TYR A 169 7.29 -1.60 4.89
C TYR A 169 6.63 -0.22 5.08
N ASN A 170 7.34 0.70 5.72
CA ASN A 170 6.95 2.11 5.80
C ASN A 170 7.34 2.88 4.52
N ALA A 171 8.33 2.43 3.79
CA ALA A 171 8.73 2.99 2.49
C ALA A 171 7.60 2.83 1.44
N ALA A 172 7.32 3.84 0.62
CA ALA A 172 7.94 5.17 0.58
C ALA A 172 7.03 6.26 1.16
N HIS A 173 6.46 6.03 2.36
CA HIS A 173 5.65 7.06 3.04
C HIS A 173 6.56 8.23 3.48
N TRP A 174 6.00 9.46 3.53
CA TRP A 174 6.73 10.56 4.18
C TRP A 174 7.01 10.23 5.66
N PRO A 175 8.09 10.78 6.26
CA PRO A 175 9.01 11.79 5.73
C PRO A 175 9.95 11.23 4.67
N LEU A 176 10.44 12.13 3.81
CA LEU A 176 11.49 11.85 2.84
C LEU A 176 12.83 11.69 3.54
N HIS A 177 13.11 10.50 4.01
CA HIS A 177 14.34 10.12 4.70
C HIS A 177 15.09 9.05 3.91
N ALA A 178 16.32 9.30 3.53
CA ALA A 178 17.24 8.31 2.97
C ALA A 178 18.69 8.73 3.21
N ARG A 179 19.57 7.76 3.32
CA ARG A 179 21.01 8.00 3.44
C ARG A 179 21.54 8.60 2.14
N GLU A 180 22.51 9.50 2.22
CA GLU A 180 23.10 10.14 1.02
C GLU A 180 23.71 9.13 0.05
N SER A 181 24.25 8.02 0.54
CA SER A 181 24.75 6.92 -0.29
C SER A 181 23.65 6.32 -1.17
N ASP A 182 22.43 6.18 -0.63
CA ASP A 182 21.31 5.59 -1.35
C ASP A 182 20.72 6.57 -2.36
N VAL A 183 20.70 7.86 -2.03
CA VAL A 183 20.20 8.91 -2.92
C VAL A 183 21.16 9.19 -4.07
N ALA A 184 22.47 9.00 -3.87
CA ALA A 184 23.50 9.31 -4.86
C ALA A 184 23.28 8.61 -6.22
N GLN A 185 22.68 7.43 -6.23
CA GLN A 185 22.36 6.68 -7.46
C GLN A 185 21.30 7.36 -8.34
N TYR A 186 20.50 8.28 -7.77
CA TYR A 186 19.44 9.00 -8.46
C TYR A 186 19.80 10.45 -8.79
N ARG A 187 21.01 10.91 -8.42
CA ARG A 187 21.41 12.30 -8.60
C ARG A 187 21.27 12.75 -10.04
N GLY A 188 20.42 13.76 -10.26
CA GLY A 188 20.13 14.32 -11.58
C GLY A 188 19.20 13.49 -12.47
N ARG A 189 18.67 12.35 -11.99
CA ARG A 189 17.72 11.50 -12.75
C ARG A 189 16.41 12.23 -13.08
N TYR A 190 16.00 13.14 -12.20
CA TYR A 190 14.71 13.85 -12.30
C TYR A 190 14.84 15.28 -12.84
N ARG A 191 15.93 15.59 -13.55
CA ARG A 191 16.20 16.93 -14.10
C ARG A 191 15.12 17.40 -15.07
N GLU A 192 14.58 16.48 -15.86
CA GLU A 192 13.54 16.76 -16.86
C GLU A 192 12.14 16.88 -16.24
N GLY A 193 12.02 16.65 -14.94
CA GLY A 193 10.83 16.86 -14.13
C GLY A 193 9.68 15.91 -14.37
N TRP A 194 8.56 16.25 -13.72
CA TRP A 194 7.38 15.39 -13.70
C TRP A 194 6.66 15.29 -15.03
N ASP A 195 6.64 16.33 -15.88
CA ASP A 195 5.94 16.27 -17.17
C ASP A 195 6.60 15.25 -18.11
N SER A 196 7.92 15.29 -18.25
CA SER A 196 8.67 14.32 -19.05
C SER A 196 8.58 12.91 -18.46
N LEU A 197 8.73 12.79 -17.15
CA LEU A 197 8.65 11.50 -16.46
C LEU A 197 7.30 10.81 -16.67
N ARG A 198 6.19 11.55 -16.62
CA ARG A 198 4.85 11.00 -16.86
C ARG A 198 4.70 10.46 -18.28
N LEU A 199 5.22 11.15 -19.27
CA LEU A 199 5.22 10.69 -20.66
C LEU A 199 6.04 9.42 -20.83
N GLU A 200 7.26 9.38 -20.25
CA GLU A 200 8.15 8.22 -20.29
C GLU A 200 7.50 6.99 -19.62
N ARG A 201 6.94 7.17 -18.43
CA ARG A 201 6.28 6.09 -17.69
C ARG A 201 5.07 5.56 -18.46
N HIS A 202 4.21 6.44 -18.98
CA HIS A 202 3.01 6.04 -19.74
C HIS A 202 3.36 5.24 -20.99
N ALA A 203 4.39 5.65 -21.72
CA ALA A 203 4.88 4.90 -22.89
C ALA A 203 5.34 3.49 -22.50
N ARG A 204 6.19 3.36 -21.46
CA ARG A 204 6.66 2.05 -20.98
C ARG A 204 5.53 1.17 -20.44
N MET A 205 4.54 1.75 -19.77
CA MET A 205 3.39 0.99 -19.27
C MET A 205 2.58 0.36 -20.40
N LYS A 206 2.41 1.07 -21.53
CA LYS A 206 1.78 0.53 -22.74
C LYS A 206 2.61 -0.61 -23.35
N GLU A 207 3.92 -0.45 -23.43
CA GLU A 207 4.84 -1.48 -23.92
C GLU A 207 4.80 -2.75 -23.05
N LEU A 208 4.71 -2.59 -21.73
CA LEU A 208 4.61 -3.68 -20.77
C LEU A 208 3.22 -4.32 -20.68
N GLY A 209 2.21 -3.75 -21.33
CA GLY A 209 0.83 -4.22 -21.29
C GLY A 209 0.16 -4.10 -19.92
N VAL A 210 0.66 -3.20 -19.05
CA VAL A 210 0.08 -2.97 -17.71
C VAL A 210 -1.01 -1.92 -17.70
N VAL A 211 -1.20 -1.20 -18.82
CA VAL A 211 -2.34 -0.33 -19.08
C VAL A 211 -2.85 -0.55 -20.50
N ASN A 212 -4.13 -0.24 -20.73
CA ASN A 212 -4.70 -0.28 -22.07
C ASN A 212 -3.99 0.75 -22.98
N PRO A 213 -3.50 0.35 -24.18
CA PRO A 213 -2.81 1.28 -25.08
C PRO A 213 -3.67 2.45 -25.56
N ASP A 214 -5.00 2.30 -25.53
CA ASP A 214 -5.95 3.33 -25.95
C ASP A 214 -6.22 4.38 -24.85
N TRP A 215 -5.82 4.11 -23.61
CA TRP A 215 -6.02 5.08 -22.54
C TRP A 215 -5.12 6.30 -22.72
N GLU A 216 -5.74 7.47 -22.62
CA GLU A 216 -5.03 8.74 -22.65
C GLU A 216 -4.31 8.97 -21.32
N LEU A 217 -3.19 9.71 -21.38
CA LEU A 217 -2.54 10.19 -20.16
C LEU A 217 -3.42 11.27 -19.52
N SER A 218 -3.72 11.14 -18.24
CA SER A 218 -4.45 12.21 -17.55
C SER A 218 -3.69 13.53 -17.59
N PRO A 219 -4.37 14.68 -17.66
CA PRO A 219 -3.72 15.97 -17.56
C PRO A 219 -2.96 16.11 -16.24
N ARG A 220 -1.97 16.99 -16.22
CA ARG A 220 -1.32 17.38 -14.96
C ARG A 220 -2.37 17.96 -14.02
N HIS A 221 -2.23 17.65 -12.71
CA HIS A 221 -3.14 18.20 -11.71
C HIS A 221 -3.11 19.74 -11.72
N PRO A 222 -4.25 20.44 -11.56
CA PRO A 222 -4.30 21.90 -11.63
C PRO A 222 -3.35 22.62 -10.67
N ASP A 223 -3.10 22.04 -9.50
CA ASP A 223 -2.18 22.62 -8.50
C ASP A 223 -0.69 22.32 -8.76
N VAL A 224 -0.37 21.67 -9.88
CA VAL A 224 1.01 21.35 -10.28
C VAL A 224 1.41 22.28 -11.41
N PRO A 225 2.44 23.14 -11.26
CA PRO A 225 2.93 24.00 -12.35
C PRO A 225 3.54 23.17 -13.48
N HIS A 226 3.70 23.74 -14.65
CA HIS A 226 4.58 23.19 -15.67
C HIS A 226 5.99 23.09 -15.10
N TRP A 227 6.72 22.00 -15.42
CA TRP A 227 8.09 21.86 -14.95
C TRP A 227 8.98 23.04 -15.33
N GLU A 228 8.74 23.60 -16.53
CA GLU A 228 9.49 24.78 -16.99
C GLU A 228 9.29 26.00 -16.06
N ASP A 229 8.11 26.14 -15.48
CA ASP A 229 7.71 27.24 -14.61
C ASP A 229 8.04 26.98 -13.13
N GLU A 230 8.52 25.76 -12.76
CA GLU A 230 8.92 25.45 -11.37
C GLU A 230 10.19 26.23 -11.01
N GLU A 231 10.11 27.02 -9.93
CA GLU A 231 11.22 27.88 -9.48
C GLU A 231 12.26 27.11 -8.67
N ASN A 232 11.85 26.05 -7.96
CA ASN A 232 12.68 25.31 -7.01
C ASN A 232 13.09 23.93 -7.56
N LYS A 233 13.49 23.86 -8.84
CA LYS A 233 13.77 22.60 -9.57
C LYS A 233 14.76 21.70 -8.86
N GLU A 234 15.82 22.24 -8.27
CA GLU A 234 16.84 21.44 -7.56
C GLU A 234 16.25 20.76 -6.32
N TRP A 235 15.46 21.48 -5.54
CA TRP A 235 14.76 20.94 -4.38
C TRP A 235 13.71 19.90 -4.78
N GLN A 236 12.94 20.15 -5.84
CA GLN A 236 11.98 19.21 -6.36
C GLN A 236 12.66 17.91 -6.84
N GLN A 237 13.77 18.01 -7.59
CA GLN A 237 14.55 16.84 -7.99
C GLN A 237 14.98 16.04 -6.76
N ARG A 238 15.52 16.71 -5.74
CA ARG A 238 15.97 16.06 -4.51
C ARG A 238 14.83 15.32 -3.80
N ARG A 239 13.62 15.88 -3.77
CA ARG A 239 12.42 15.20 -3.21
C ARG A 239 12.18 13.84 -3.87
N MET A 240 12.24 13.78 -5.20
CA MET A 240 12.03 12.54 -5.94
C MET A 240 13.22 11.59 -5.87
N GLU A 241 14.46 12.10 -5.81
CA GLU A 241 15.65 11.31 -5.60
C GLU A 241 15.61 10.55 -4.27
N VAL A 242 15.19 11.24 -3.19
CA VAL A 242 15.03 10.62 -1.86
C VAL A 242 13.90 9.59 -1.86
N TYR A 243 12.76 9.91 -2.48
CA TYR A 243 11.63 8.99 -2.62
C TYR A 243 12.02 7.71 -3.36
N ALA A 244 12.72 7.84 -4.49
CA ALA A 244 13.22 6.71 -5.26
C ALA A 244 14.21 5.85 -4.46
N ALA A 245 15.11 6.49 -3.70
CA ALA A 245 16.03 5.80 -2.81
C ALA A 245 15.32 4.99 -1.74
N GLN A 246 14.26 5.52 -1.11
CA GLN A 246 13.44 4.76 -0.14
C GLN A 246 12.86 3.46 -0.75
N ILE A 247 12.38 3.52 -2.00
CA ILE A 247 11.83 2.35 -2.70
C ILE A 247 12.94 1.36 -3.03
N THR A 248 14.10 1.82 -3.48
CA THR A 248 15.23 0.93 -3.78
C THR A 248 15.74 0.21 -2.54
N VAL A 249 15.90 0.89 -1.41
CA VAL A 249 16.30 0.24 -0.15
C VAL A 249 15.26 -0.79 0.31
N MET A 250 13.98 -0.52 0.09
CA MET A 250 12.92 -1.50 0.33
C MET A 250 13.09 -2.72 -0.58
N ASP A 251 13.33 -2.53 -1.86
CA ASP A 251 13.54 -3.63 -2.83
C ASP A 251 14.78 -4.46 -2.49
N GLU A 252 15.87 -3.82 -2.07
CA GLU A 252 17.08 -4.51 -1.58
C GLU A 252 16.77 -5.35 -0.33
N GLY A 253 15.95 -4.83 0.57
CA GLY A 253 15.47 -5.56 1.74
C GLY A 253 14.62 -6.78 1.35
N ILE A 254 13.75 -6.65 0.35
CA ILE A 254 12.98 -7.78 -0.22
C ILE A 254 13.96 -8.81 -0.79
N GLY A 255 15.01 -8.38 -1.48
CA GLY A 255 16.07 -9.27 -1.98
C GLY A 255 16.73 -10.11 -0.90
N ARG A 256 16.97 -9.53 0.30
CA ARG A 256 17.51 -10.27 1.46
C ARG A 256 16.53 -11.33 1.96
N ILE A 257 15.24 -11.02 1.98
CA ILE A 257 14.17 -11.96 2.36
C ILE A 257 14.10 -13.12 1.36
N LEU A 258 14.12 -12.83 0.06
CA LEU A 258 14.12 -13.85 -0.99
C LEU A 258 15.36 -14.75 -0.91
N THR A 259 16.54 -14.18 -0.66
CA THR A 259 17.80 -14.92 -0.46
C THR A 259 17.70 -15.87 0.74
N GLU A 260 17.05 -15.46 1.83
CA GLU A 260 16.86 -16.33 2.99
C GLU A 260 15.91 -17.49 2.65
N LEU A 261 14.84 -17.27 1.92
CA LEU A 261 13.93 -18.33 1.44
C LEU A 261 14.65 -19.31 0.50
N GLU A 262 15.51 -18.80 -0.39
CA GLU A 262 16.37 -19.63 -1.24
C GLU A 262 17.34 -20.48 -0.40
N ARG A 263 18.00 -19.88 0.59
CA ARG A 263 18.92 -20.58 1.49
C ARG A 263 18.23 -21.72 2.24
N GLN A 264 16.98 -21.57 2.61
CA GLN A 264 16.16 -22.60 3.25
C GLN A 264 15.60 -23.63 2.24
N GLY A 265 15.69 -23.35 0.93
CA GLY A 265 15.17 -24.23 -0.12
C GLY A 265 13.65 -24.21 -0.25
N ILE A 266 12.98 -23.19 0.27
CA ILE A 266 11.51 -23.08 0.31
C ILE A 266 10.95 -21.94 -0.56
N LEU A 267 11.79 -21.21 -1.30
CA LEU A 267 11.33 -20.06 -2.10
C LEU A 267 10.22 -20.44 -3.09
N ASP A 268 10.35 -21.59 -3.76
CA ASP A 268 9.40 -22.01 -4.78
C ASP A 268 8.12 -22.63 -4.20
N GLU A 269 8.18 -23.10 -2.96
CA GLU A 269 7.04 -23.60 -2.18
C GLU A 269 6.26 -22.47 -1.48
N THR A 270 6.78 -21.23 -1.51
CA THR A 270 6.20 -20.07 -0.83
C THR A 270 5.37 -19.23 -1.79
N LEU A 271 4.08 -19.02 -1.49
CA LEU A 271 3.27 -17.99 -2.13
C LEU A 271 3.73 -16.61 -1.65
N ILE A 272 4.24 -15.80 -2.55
CA ILE A 272 4.69 -14.43 -2.28
C ILE A 272 3.74 -13.44 -2.96
N LEU A 273 3.17 -12.52 -2.18
CA LEU A 273 2.34 -11.43 -2.66
C LEU A 273 3.00 -10.09 -2.32
N PHE A 274 3.11 -9.20 -3.28
CA PHE A 274 3.51 -7.80 -3.07
C PHE A 274 2.40 -6.87 -3.51
N GLN A 275 2.03 -5.89 -2.67
CA GLN A 275 1.06 -4.85 -3.00
C GLN A 275 1.43 -3.49 -2.38
N ALA A 276 0.91 -2.40 -2.97
CA ALA A 276 0.84 -1.11 -2.30
C ALA A 276 -0.50 -0.96 -1.56
N ASP A 277 -0.51 -0.17 -0.48
CA ASP A 277 -1.71 0.01 0.36
C ASP A 277 -2.65 1.13 -0.11
N ASN A 278 -2.18 2.06 -0.94
CA ASN A 278 -2.93 3.11 -1.64
C ASN A 278 -2.05 3.78 -2.68
N GLY A 279 -2.64 4.60 -3.54
CA GLY A 279 -1.89 5.43 -4.48
C GLY A 279 -0.96 6.43 -3.82
N GLY A 280 -0.07 7.05 -4.59
CA GLY A 280 0.91 8.04 -4.15
C GLY A 280 0.29 9.18 -3.36
N CYS A 281 1.03 9.72 -2.40
CA CYS A 281 0.54 10.68 -1.41
C CYS A 281 0.92 12.11 -1.76
N HIS A 282 -0.05 12.92 -2.14
CA HIS A 282 0.12 14.32 -2.53
C HIS A 282 0.29 15.32 -1.37
N VAL A 283 0.12 14.86 -0.12
CA VAL A 283 0.07 15.76 1.04
C VAL A 283 1.32 16.63 1.11
N GLU A 284 1.11 17.96 1.15
CA GLU A 284 2.16 18.93 1.44
C GLU A 284 2.33 19.08 2.97
N TYR A 285 3.56 19.04 3.42
CA TYR A 285 3.90 19.12 4.82
C TYR A 285 4.27 20.54 5.19
N THR A 286 3.48 21.19 6.05
CA THR A 286 3.75 22.58 6.46
C THR A 286 4.70 22.65 7.66
N PRO A 287 5.52 23.72 7.79
CA PRO A 287 6.48 23.85 8.89
C PRO A 287 5.87 23.92 10.29
N ASP A 288 4.62 24.37 10.38
CA ASP A 288 3.85 24.51 11.63
C ASP A 288 3.05 23.27 12.01
N ARG A 289 3.17 22.20 11.21
CA ARG A 289 2.46 20.95 11.50
C ARG A 289 3.04 20.26 12.72
N GLU A 290 2.18 19.96 13.67
CA GLU A 290 2.51 19.21 14.89
C GLU A 290 1.97 17.77 14.82
N GLY A 291 2.56 16.90 15.62
CA GLY A 291 2.11 15.51 15.77
C GLY A 291 3.08 14.69 16.63
N SER A 292 2.59 13.67 17.30
CA SER A 292 3.39 12.77 18.14
C SER A 292 4.48 12.00 17.35
N PHE A 293 4.32 11.91 16.04
CA PHE A 293 5.28 11.28 15.12
C PHE A 293 6.48 12.19 14.77
N LEU A 294 6.45 13.47 15.17
CA LEU A 294 7.50 14.45 14.91
C LEU A 294 8.23 14.79 16.21
N PHE A 295 9.43 14.28 16.37
CA PHE A 295 10.30 14.69 17.46
C PHE A 295 10.77 16.12 17.31
N LYS A 296 11.11 16.77 18.42
CA LYS A 296 11.68 18.14 18.40
C LYS A 296 13.17 18.15 18.04
N GLN A 297 13.85 17.03 18.24
CA GLN A 297 15.26 16.85 18.00
C GLN A 297 15.54 15.47 17.40
N THR A 298 16.63 15.37 16.65
CA THR A 298 17.23 14.12 16.20
C THR A 298 17.86 13.35 17.37
N ARG A 299 18.28 12.09 17.14
CA ARG A 299 18.98 11.26 18.13
C ARG A 299 20.26 11.89 18.66
N ASP A 300 20.97 12.67 17.83
CA ASP A 300 22.19 13.41 18.19
C ASP A 300 21.92 14.83 18.74
N GLY A 301 20.65 15.20 18.97
CA GLY A 301 20.24 16.44 19.64
C GLY A 301 20.14 17.67 18.73
N ARG A 302 20.27 17.53 17.41
CA ARG A 302 20.03 18.64 16.46
C ARG A 302 18.54 18.98 16.39
N PRO A 303 18.15 20.26 16.26
CA PRO A 303 16.75 20.62 16.12
C PRO A 303 16.16 20.11 14.82
N MET A 304 14.92 19.62 14.85
CA MET A 304 14.18 19.25 13.64
C MET A 304 13.82 20.48 12.80
N ARG A 305 13.86 20.29 11.48
CA ARG A 305 13.51 21.30 10.47
C ARG A 305 12.36 20.75 9.60
N PRO A 306 11.12 20.74 10.13
CA PRO A 306 9.97 20.17 9.43
C PRO A 306 9.44 21.11 8.35
N GLY A 307 8.69 20.53 7.42
CA GLY A 307 7.96 21.24 6.38
C GLY A 307 8.62 21.21 5.01
N ASN A 308 7.80 21.35 4.01
CA ASN A 308 8.22 21.42 2.60
C ASN A 308 8.76 22.83 2.33
N VAL A 309 10.01 23.06 2.73
CA VAL A 309 10.73 24.34 2.64
C VAL A 309 11.87 24.19 1.63
N PRO A 310 11.86 24.93 0.49
CA PRO A 310 12.85 24.74 -0.58
C PRO A 310 14.32 24.95 -0.18
N GLU A 311 14.57 25.72 0.85
CA GLU A 311 15.90 25.97 1.40
C GLU A 311 16.46 24.77 2.21
N ILE A 312 15.62 23.78 2.48
CA ILE A 312 15.96 22.58 3.27
C ILE A 312 15.90 21.36 2.37
N MET A 313 17.04 20.81 1.98
CA MET A 313 17.09 19.59 1.18
C MET A 313 16.64 18.38 2.00
N PRO A 314 15.66 17.56 1.52
CA PRO A 314 15.21 16.36 2.21
C PRO A 314 16.25 15.24 2.17
N GLY A 315 16.08 14.27 3.06
CA GLY A 315 16.91 13.07 3.18
C GLY A 315 17.46 12.86 4.58
N PRO A 316 18.14 13.85 5.20
CA PRO A 316 18.69 13.75 6.55
C PRO A 316 17.64 13.57 7.64
N GLU A 317 18.05 13.02 8.79
CA GLU A 317 17.19 12.74 9.96
C GLU A 317 16.49 13.98 10.50
N ASP A 318 17.15 15.14 10.45
CA ASP A 318 16.64 16.40 10.97
C ASP A 318 15.60 17.09 10.05
N THR A 319 15.26 16.48 8.91
CA THR A 319 14.22 16.98 8.01
C THR A 319 12.92 16.20 8.17
N PHE A 320 11.79 16.81 7.81
CA PHE A 320 10.50 16.12 7.79
C PHE A 320 9.64 16.68 6.65
N GLN A 321 9.78 16.11 5.46
CA GLN A 321 9.18 16.59 4.22
C GLN A 321 8.44 15.48 3.48
N SER A 322 7.60 15.89 2.54
CA SER A 322 6.90 15.01 1.59
C SER A 322 7.24 15.38 0.15
N TYR A 323 6.93 14.52 -0.82
CA TYR A 323 7.25 14.81 -2.23
C TYR A 323 6.17 15.62 -2.97
N GLY A 324 4.98 15.81 -2.37
CA GLY A 324 3.97 16.74 -2.82
C GLY A 324 3.22 16.36 -4.12
N TYR A 325 2.42 17.31 -4.61
CA TYR A 325 1.50 17.10 -5.73
C TYR A 325 2.19 16.68 -7.03
N GLY A 326 3.27 17.36 -7.42
CA GLY A 326 3.95 17.11 -8.70
C GLY A 326 4.43 15.68 -8.84
N TRP A 327 5.16 15.20 -7.85
CA TRP A 327 5.70 13.85 -7.86
C TRP A 327 4.65 12.78 -7.56
N ALA A 328 3.62 13.08 -6.73
CA ALA A 328 2.48 12.17 -6.57
C ALA A 328 1.71 11.96 -7.88
N ASN A 329 1.55 13.03 -8.69
CA ASN A 329 0.95 12.94 -10.01
C ASN A 329 1.80 12.11 -10.98
N ALA A 330 3.13 12.19 -10.89
CA ALA A 330 4.04 11.34 -11.65
C ALA A 330 3.98 9.86 -11.17
N SER A 331 3.98 9.62 -9.85
CA SER A 331 3.88 8.27 -9.27
C SER A 331 2.59 7.54 -9.66
N ASN A 332 1.47 8.26 -9.77
CA ASN A 332 0.16 7.69 -10.14
C ASN A 332 -0.10 7.64 -11.65
N THR A 333 0.89 7.94 -12.50
CA THR A 333 0.74 7.84 -13.95
C THR A 333 0.15 6.49 -14.36
N PRO A 334 -0.84 6.45 -15.28
CA PRO A 334 -1.44 7.55 -16.03
C PRO A 334 -2.68 8.17 -15.36
N PHE A 335 -3.02 7.70 -14.17
CA PHE A 335 -4.28 8.02 -13.48
C PHE A 335 -4.28 9.42 -12.89
N ARG A 336 -5.47 9.97 -12.73
CA ARG A 336 -5.68 11.24 -12.03
C ARG A 336 -5.84 11.03 -10.53
N LEU A 337 -5.52 12.06 -9.77
CA LEU A 337 -5.66 12.13 -8.32
C LEU A 337 -4.73 11.15 -7.54
N PHE A 338 -5.00 10.99 -6.25
CA PHE A 338 -4.00 10.53 -5.29
C PHE A 338 -4.66 9.82 -4.11
N LYS A 339 -3.85 9.29 -3.19
CA LYS A 339 -4.28 8.94 -1.83
C LYS A 339 -5.34 9.91 -1.29
N GLN A 340 -6.32 9.43 -0.55
CA GLN A 340 -7.50 10.14 -0.04
C GLN A 340 -8.62 10.40 -1.08
N HIS A 341 -8.45 9.97 -2.32
CA HIS A 341 -9.48 10.00 -3.35
C HIS A 341 -9.80 8.58 -3.80
N ASP A 342 -11.07 8.32 -4.12
CA ASP A 342 -11.50 7.02 -4.64
C ASP A 342 -11.46 6.96 -6.19
N HIS A 343 -10.83 7.94 -6.84
CA HIS A 343 -10.44 7.89 -8.24
C HIS A 343 -9.29 6.90 -8.43
N GLU A 344 -9.07 6.43 -9.67
CA GLU A 344 -8.10 5.36 -9.95
C GLU A 344 -6.70 5.64 -9.36
N GLY A 345 -6.20 6.87 -9.43
CA GLY A 345 -4.90 7.22 -8.85
C GLY A 345 -4.80 7.11 -7.33
N GLY A 346 -5.93 6.99 -6.63
CA GLY A 346 -5.94 6.78 -5.18
C GLY A 346 -6.09 5.33 -4.75
N ILE A 347 -6.74 4.50 -5.58
CA ILE A 347 -7.17 3.14 -5.20
C ILE A 347 -6.65 2.01 -6.09
N LEU A 348 -6.27 2.27 -7.35
CA LEU A 348 -5.67 1.27 -8.22
C LEU A 348 -4.17 1.18 -7.92
N VAL A 349 -3.72 0.01 -7.51
CA VAL A 349 -2.36 -0.21 -7.00
C VAL A 349 -1.72 -1.46 -7.61
N PRO A 350 -0.38 -1.58 -7.62
CA PRO A 350 0.30 -2.79 -8.04
C PRO A 350 -0.05 -3.97 -7.13
N LEU A 351 -0.26 -5.15 -7.74
CA LEU A 351 -0.21 -6.45 -7.09
C LEU A 351 0.65 -7.40 -7.93
N ILE A 352 1.64 -8.01 -7.29
CA ILE A 352 2.49 -9.06 -7.86
C ILE A 352 2.26 -10.32 -7.03
N ALA A 353 2.07 -11.46 -7.70
CA ALA A 353 1.95 -12.77 -7.06
C ALA A 353 2.97 -13.74 -7.66
N ARG A 354 3.74 -14.43 -6.82
CA ARG A 354 4.69 -15.46 -7.25
C ARG A 354 4.47 -16.75 -6.48
N TRP A 355 4.26 -17.83 -7.23
CA TRP A 355 4.21 -19.21 -6.73
C TRP A 355 4.47 -20.15 -7.91
N PRO A 356 5.72 -20.49 -8.23
CA PRO A 356 6.09 -21.13 -9.49
C PRO A 356 5.37 -22.46 -9.79
N GLU A 357 4.99 -23.20 -8.75
CA GLU A 357 4.25 -24.46 -8.94
C GLU A 357 2.80 -24.26 -9.43
N ARG A 358 2.23 -23.05 -9.25
CA ARG A 358 0.82 -22.77 -9.52
C ARG A 358 0.58 -21.54 -10.40
N ILE A 359 1.52 -20.63 -10.48
CA ILE A 359 1.40 -19.37 -11.23
C ILE A 359 2.33 -19.40 -12.42
N GLU A 360 1.78 -19.18 -13.61
CA GLU A 360 2.57 -19.06 -14.84
C GLU A 360 3.49 -17.84 -14.80
N ALA A 361 4.77 -18.07 -15.09
CA ALA A 361 5.77 -17.00 -15.08
C ALA A 361 5.50 -15.94 -16.15
N GLY A 362 5.58 -14.67 -15.77
CA GLY A 362 5.38 -13.52 -16.64
C GLY A 362 3.91 -13.23 -16.98
N ALA A 363 2.97 -13.91 -16.34
CA ALA A 363 1.53 -13.72 -16.58
C ALA A 363 1.08 -12.28 -16.24
N VAL A 364 0.07 -11.81 -16.98
CA VAL A 364 -0.60 -10.53 -16.72
C VAL A 364 -2.09 -10.80 -16.56
N CYS A 365 -2.65 -10.44 -15.41
CA CYS A 365 -4.04 -10.63 -15.08
C CYS A 365 -4.82 -9.31 -15.19
N ASP A 366 -5.87 -9.30 -16.02
CA ASP A 366 -6.79 -8.17 -16.20
C ASP A 366 -8.11 -8.33 -15.44
N GLN A 367 -8.29 -9.41 -14.68
CA GLN A 367 -9.48 -9.58 -13.87
C GLN A 367 -9.48 -8.61 -12.69
N THR A 368 -10.63 -8.00 -12.43
CA THR A 368 -10.79 -7.08 -11.31
C THR A 368 -10.65 -7.82 -9.98
N ALA A 369 -9.72 -7.36 -9.16
CA ALA A 369 -9.46 -7.86 -7.81
C ALA A 369 -9.41 -6.71 -6.80
N HIS A 370 -9.63 -7.00 -5.52
CA HIS A 370 -9.63 -6.03 -4.45
C HIS A 370 -8.90 -6.58 -3.22
N VAL A 371 -8.39 -5.73 -2.36
CA VAL A 371 -7.66 -6.13 -1.15
C VAL A 371 -8.45 -7.06 -0.22
N ILE A 372 -9.80 -6.96 -0.23
CA ILE A 372 -10.65 -7.90 0.52
C ILE A 372 -10.51 -9.36 0.06
N ASP A 373 -10.04 -9.59 -1.17
CA ASP A 373 -9.90 -10.91 -1.77
C ASP A 373 -8.68 -11.67 -1.24
N LEU A 374 -7.71 -10.96 -0.63
CA LEU A 374 -6.45 -11.59 -0.23
C LEU A 374 -6.62 -12.53 0.95
N MET A 375 -7.40 -12.18 1.98
CA MET A 375 -7.62 -13.09 3.11
C MET A 375 -8.28 -14.41 2.67
N PRO A 376 -9.42 -14.42 1.94
CA PRO A 376 -9.99 -15.69 1.47
C PRO A 376 -9.04 -16.46 0.54
N THR A 377 -8.22 -15.77 -0.27
CA THR A 377 -7.20 -16.42 -1.12
C THR A 377 -6.14 -17.12 -0.30
N LEU A 378 -5.59 -16.44 0.71
CA LEU A 378 -4.53 -17.00 1.56
C LEU A 378 -5.05 -18.16 2.42
N LEU A 379 -6.28 -18.07 2.92
CA LEU A 379 -6.88 -19.17 3.67
C LEU A 379 -7.18 -20.40 2.79
N GLU A 380 -7.69 -20.19 1.57
CA GLU A 380 -7.89 -21.27 0.63
C GLU A 380 -6.56 -21.93 0.21
N ALA A 381 -5.54 -21.13 -0.10
CA ALA A 381 -4.20 -21.63 -0.40
C ALA A 381 -3.58 -22.41 0.76
N ALA A 382 -3.86 -22.01 2.00
CA ALA A 382 -3.42 -22.67 3.22
C ALA A 382 -4.24 -23.91 3.58
N GLY A 383 -5.42 -24.12 2.97
CA GLY A 383 -6.35 -25.16 3.38
C GLY A 383 -6.95 -24.94 4.77
N VAL A 384 -7.13 -23.69 5.16
CA VAL A 384 -7.55 -23.28 6.52
C VAL A 384 -8.90 -22.57 6.45
N ASP A 385 -9.82 -22.97 7.31
CA ASP A 385 -11.09 -22.26 7.48
C ASP A 385 -10.96 -21.12 8.51
N ARG A 386 -11.64 -20.01 8.20
CA ARG A 386 -11.74 -18.93 9.18
C ARG A 386 -12.61 -19.34 10.36
N PRO A 387 -12.19 -19.08 11.61
CA PRO A 387 -13.02 -19.32 12.79
C PRO A 387 -14.39 -18.62 12.67
N ALA A 388 -15.49 -19.38 12.85
CA ALA A 388 -16.84 -18.85 12.77
C ALA A 388 -17.19 -17.89 13.94
N MET A 389 -16.44 -17.98 15.04
CA MET A 389 -16.66 -17.22 16.27
C MET A 389 -15.38 -16.57 16.76
N ARG A 390 -15.48 -15.34 17.28
CA ARG A 390 -14.43 -14.65 18.04
C ARG A 390 -15.04 -13.96 19.26
N GLY A 391 -14.45 -14.18 20.44
CA GLY A 391 -14.95 -13.56 21.68
C GLY A 391 -16.41 -13.90 22.02
N GLY A 392 -16.90 -15.09 21.60
CA GLY A 392 -18.28 -15.53 21.83
C GLY A 392 -19.30 -14.94 20.85
N LYS A 393 -18.86 -14.16 19.84
CA LYS A 393 -19.73 -13.57 18.80
C LYS A 393 -19.41 -14.20 17.43
N SER A 394 -20.42 -14.29 16.57
CA SER A 394 -20.23 -14.73 15.18
C SER A 394 -19.39 -13.72 14.40
N THR A 395 -18.40 -14.20 13.66
CA THR A 395 -17.64 -13.39 12.72
C THR A 395 -18.49 -13.07 11.48
N LEU A 396 -18.39 -11.85 10.96
CA LEU A 396 -19.06 -11.44 9.73
C LEU A 396 -18.57 -12.27 8.53
N PRO A 397 -19.41 -12.54 7.53
CA PRO A 397 -18.98 -13.22 6.30
C PRO A 397 -17.93 -12.38 5.55
N PHE A 398 -17.16 -13.02 4.67
CA PHE A 398 -16.28 -12.31 3.75
C PHE A 398 -17.09 -11.45 2.77
N ASP A 399 -16.62 -10.24 2.50
CA ASP A 399 -16.99 -9.47 1.31
C ASP A 399 -16.10 -9.88 0.12
N GLY A 400 -14.90 -10.37 0.40
CA GLY A 400 -13.92 -10.83 -0.58
C GLY A 400 -14.22 -12.21 -1.16
N LYS A 401 -13.69 -12.47 -2.35
CA LYS A 401 -13.74 -13.74 -3.07
C LYS A 401 -12.31 -14.20 -3.37
N SER A 402 -12.01 -15.48 -3.17
CA SER A 402 -10.66 -16.00 -3.43
C SER A 402 -10.18 -15.76 -4.86
N LEU A 403 -8.89 -15.45 -4.98
CA LEU A 403 -8.15 -15.33 -6.24
C LEU A 403 -7.40 -16.62 -6.61
N LEU A 404 -7.44 -17.68 -5.79
CA LEU A 404 -6.58 -18.85 -6.00
C LEU A 404 -6.74 -19.43 -7.41
N GLY A 405 -7.97 -19.65 -7.87
CA GLY A 405 -8.21 -20.12 -9.23
C GLY A 405 -7.77 -19.13 -10.32
N VAL A 406 -7.73 -17.82 -10.02
CA VAL A 406 -7.20 -16.79 -10.95
C VAL A 406 -5.68 -16.87 -11.00
N LEU A 407 -5.02 -17.06 -9.87
CA LEU A 407 -3.57 -17.26 -9.79
C LEU A 407 -3.11 -18.50 -10.57
N GLU A 408 -3.95 -19.52 -10.63
CA GLU A 408 -3.75 -20.75 -11.42
C GLU A 408 -4.13 -20.61 -12.91
N GLY A 409 -4.35 -19.38 -13.40
CA GLY A 409 -4.65 -19.08 -14.79
C GLY A 409 -6.13 -19.20 -15.18
N GLY A 410 -7.01 -19.47 -14.22
CA GLY A 410 -8.46 -19.54 -14.43
C GLY A 410 -9.16 -18.19 -14.41
N ARG A 411 -10.49 -18.23 -14.42
CA ARG A 411 -11.35 -17.08 -14.22
C ARG A 411 -12.27 -17.34 -13.03
N ARG A 412 -12.63 -16.28 -12.30
CA ARG A 412 -13.63 -16.35 -11.24
C ARG A 412 -14.86 -15.53 -11.60
N GLU A 413 -15.96 -15.80 -10.91
CA GLU A 413 -17.11 -14.90 -10.92
C GLU A 413 -16.70 -13.52 -10.34
N PRO A 414 -16.94 -12.44 -11.07
CA PRO A 414 -16.61 -11.11 -10.60
C PRO A 414 -17.40 -10.75 -9.33
N HIS A 415 -16.98 -9.70 -8.65
CA HIS A 415 -17.83 -9.06 -7.65
C HIS A 415 -19.05 -8.43 -8.30
N ASP A 416 -20.21 -8.54 -7.66
CA ASP A 416 -21.44 -7.86 -8.12
C ASP A 416 -21.23 -6.35 -8.17
N ALA A 417 -20.58 -5.81 -7.14
CA ALA A 417 -20.06 -4.46 -7.10
C ALA A 417 -18.93 -4.37 -6.06
N LEU A 418 -18.01 -3.42 -6.24
CA LEU A 418 -17.01 -3.01 -5.26
C LEU A 418 -17.34 -1.61 -4.77
N TYR A 419 -17.06 -1.35 -3.49
CA TYR A 419 -17.46 -0.10 -2.84
C TYR A 419 -16.29 0.51 -2.07
N TRP A 420 -16.26 1.83 -2.02
CA TRP A 420 -15.31 2.60 -1.22
C TRP A 420 -16.05 3.66 -0.41
N LYS A 421 -15.68 3.78 0.86
CA LYS A 421 -16.18 4.78 1.78
C LYS A 421 -15.15 4.99 2.88
N TRP A 422 -14.35 6.03 2.75
CA TRP A 422 -13.40 6.40 3.80
C TRP A 422 -13.11 7.90 3.75
N SER A 423 -13.06 8.55 4.93
CA SER A 423 -12.89 9.99 5.03
C SER A 423 -13.95 10.70 4.18
N ARG A 424 -13.56 11.46 3.16
CA ARG A 424 -14.45 12.18 2.25
C ARG A 424 -14.63 11.51 0.88
N GLY A 425 -14.02 10.36 0.68
CA GLY A 425 -14.13 9.60 -0.55
C GLY A 425 -15.36 8.70 -0.57
N ARG A 426 -15.98 8.53 -1.74
CA ARG A 426 -17.05 7.57 -1.99
C ARG A 426 -17.03 7.09 -3.43
N ALA A 427 -17.11 5.77 -3.63
CA ALA A 427 -17.23 5.20 -4.97
C ALA A 427 -17.95 3.86 -4.95
N VAL A 428 -18.51 3.49 -6.11
CA VAL A 428 -19.00 2.16 -6.42
C VAL A 428 -18.58 1.79 -7.83
N ARG A 429 -18.09 0.56 -8.01
CA ARG A 429 -17.79 -0.03 -9.31
C ARG A 429 -18.65 -1.26 -9.53
N GLN A 430 -19.39 -1.29 -10.64
CA GLN A 430 -20.16 -2.44 -11.10
C GLN A 430 -19.76 -2.79 -12.54
N GLY A 431 -19.03 -3.89 -12.71
CA GLY A 431 -18.48 -4.27 -14.01
C GLY A 431 -17.54 -3.19 -14.56
N ASP A 432 -17.86 -2.66 -15.75
CA ASP A 432 -17.08 -1.63 -16.43
C ASP A 432 -17.36 -0.20 -15.94
N TRP A 433 -18.38 -0.02 -15.10
CA TRP A 433 -18.84 1.30 -14.69
C TRP A 433 -18.44 1.63 -13.28
N LYS A 434 -17.97 2.84 -13.10
CA LYS A 434 -17.60 3.40 -11.80
C LYS A 434 -18.28 4.74 -11.59
N LEU A 435 -18.92 4.90 -10.45
CA LEU A 435 -19.43 6.16 -9.95
C LEU A 435 -18.55 6.59 -8.77
N VAL A 436 -18.00 7.79 -8.83
CA VAL A 436 -17.04 8.28 -7.84
C VAL A 436 -17.30 9.72 -7.49
N SER A 437 -17.03 10.12 -6.26
CA SER A 437 -17.12 11.49 -5.80
C SER A 437 -16.31 11.69 -4.53
N LYS A 438 -15.91 12.93 -4.27
CA LYS A 438 -15.52 13.40 -2.96
C LYS A 438 -16.76 13.93 -2.24
N GLU A 439 -16.89 13.67 -0.93
CA GLU A 439 -18.06 14.09 -0.15
C GLU A 439 -18.37 15.58 -0.35
N GLY A 440 -19.63 15.88 -0.64
CA GLY A 440 -20.10 17.23 -0.92
C GLY A 440 -19.92 17.70 -2.37
N GLU A 441 -19.25 16.92 -3.22
CA GLU A 441 -19.13 17.18 -4.65
C GLU A 441 -20.13 16.33 -5.46
N PRO A 442 -20.46 16.73 -6.70
CA PRO A 442 -21.27 15.91 -7.58
C PRO A 442 -20.65 14.54 -7.85
N TRP A 443 -21.49 13.58 -8.18
CA TRP A 443 -21.05 12.28 -8.68
C TRP A 443 -20.51 12.40 -10.11
N GLU A 444 -19.36 11.75 -10.37
CA GLU A 444 -18.76 11.56 -11.67
C GLU A 444 -18.95 10.10 -12.09
N LEU A 445 -19.32 9.84 -13.36
CA LEU A 445 -19.56 8.50 -13.92
C LEU A 445 -18.58 8.17 -15.02
N TYR A 446 -17.89 7.06 -14.91
CA TYR A 446 -16.88 6.60 -15.89
C TYR A 446 -17.12 5.16 -16.36
N ASN A 447 -16.79 4.89 -17.62
CA ASN A 447 -16.56 3.53 -18.10
C ASN A 447 -15.07 3.23 -18.01
N VAL A 448 -14.61 2.68 -16.88
CA VAL A 448 -13.18 2.49 -16.57
C VAL A 448 -12.48 1.42 -17.42
N THR A 449 -13.21 0.68 -18.24
CA THR A 449 -12.61 -0.22 -19.24
C THR A 449 -12.17 0.55 -20.47
N ARG A 450 -12.92 1.59 -20.88
CA ARG A 450 -12.63 2.43 -22.03
C ARG A 450 -11.82 3.68 -21.64
N ASP A 451 -12.14 4.24 -20.50
CA ASP A 451 -11.57 5.46 -19.93
C ASP A 451 -11.06 5.17 -18.51
N GLY A 452 -9.98 4.37 -18.44
CA GLY A 452 -9.38 3.99 -17.15
C GLY A 452 -8.64 5.13 -16.46
N THR A 453 -8.47 6.26 -17.14
CA THR A 453 -7.88 7.47 -16.58
C THR A 453 -8.91 8.50 -16.10
N GLU A 454 -10.22 8.18 -16.24
CA GLU A 454 -11.34 8.97 -15.70
C GLU A 454 -11.36 10.43 -16.26
N LEU A 455 -11.28 10.58 -17.59
CA LEU A 455 -11.21 11.89 -18.24
C LEU A 455 -12.57 12.38 -18.75
N HIS A 456 -13.50 11.47 -19.02
CA HIS A 456 -14.77 11.77 -19.67
C HIS A 456 -15.94 11.43 -18.73
N ASP A 457 -16.34 12.41 -17.93
CA ASP A 457 -17.51 12.25 -17.05
C ASP A 457 -18.79 12.10 -17.87
N LEU A 458 -19.46 10.96 -17.67
CA LEU A 458 -20.70 10.58 -18.36
C LEU A 458 -21.95 10.76 -17.47
N ALA A 459 -21.85 11.33 -16.27
CA ALA A 459 -22.97 11.44 -15.33
C ALA A 459 -24.16 12.20 -15.95
N ALA A 460 -23.88 13.34 -16.61
CA ALA A 460 -24.90 14.12 -17.29
C ALA A 460 -25.46 13.43 -18.56
N ALA A 461 -24.63 12.65 -19.27
CA ALA A 461 -25.05 11.94 -20.48
C ALA A 461 -25.78 10.61 -20.18
N GLN A 462 -25.59 10.01 -18.99
CA GLN A 462 -26.21 8.76 -18.57
C GLN A 462 -26.79 8.85 -17.15
N PRO A 463 -27.76 9.74 -16.93
CA PRO A 463 -28.27 10.02 -15.59
C PRO A 463 -28.96 8.82 -14.92
N GLU A 464 -29.62 7.94 -15.70
CA GLU A 464 -30.26 6.74 -15.18
C GLU A 464 -29.23 5.72 -14.63
N LYS A 465 -28.07 5.60 -15.33
CA LYS A 465 -26.98 4.73 -14.86
C LYS A 465 -26.32 5.30 -13.62
N ALA A 466 -26.07 6.61 -13.57
CA ALA A 466 -25.54 7.27 -12.39
C ALA A 466 -26.47 7.08 -11.18
N ALA A 467 -27.76 7.32 -11.34
CA ALA A 467 -28.76 7.13 -10.29
C ALA A 467 -28.84 5.65 -9.80
N LYS A 468 -28.73 4.68 -10.72
CA LYS A 468 -28.70 3.25 -10.35
C LYS A 468 -27.49 2.92 -9.48
N LEU A 469 -26.29 3.38 -9.86
CA LEU A 469 -25.06 3.12 -9.09
C LEU A 469 -25.08 3.88 -7.75
N GLU A 470 -25.59 5.09 -7.73
CA GLU A 470 -25.77 5.84 -6.48
C GLU A 470 -26.72 5.10 -5.51
N ALA A 471 -27.82 4.55 -6.00
CA ALA A 471 -28.73 3.76 -5.19
C ALA A 471 -28.07 2.49 -4.62
N LEU A 472 -27.20 1.83 -5.41
CA LEU A 472 -26.39 0.70 -4.95
C LEU A 472 -25.43 1.13 -3.82
N TRP A 473 -24.74 2.25 -4.01
CA TRP A 473 -23.81 2.76 -3.00
C TRP A 473 -24.55 3.16 -1.71
N ASN A 474 -25.69 3.86 -1.80
CA ASN A 474 -26.48 4.27 -0.66
C ASN A 474 -26.97 3.05 0.14
N THR A 475 -27.48 2.01 -0.54
CA THR A 475 -27.92 0.76 0.08
C THR A 475 -26.76 0.08 0.82
N TRP A 476 -25.60 -0.02 0.19
CA TRP A 476 -24.42 -0.61 0.81
C TRP A 476 -23.90 0.24 1.98
N ALA A 477 -23.87 1.57 1.85
CA ALA A 477 -23.36 2.47 2.88
C ALA A 477 -24.21 2.48 4.15
N ALA A 478 -25.50 2.15 4.04
CA ALA A 478 -26.44 2.06 5.17
C ALA A 478 -26.37 0.70 5.91
N ARG A 479 -25.64 -0.30 5.38
CA ARG A 479 -25.64 -1.67 5.95
C ARG A 479 -25.12 -1.73 7.39
N ARG A 480 -24.24 -0.82 7.80
CA ARG A 480 -23.69 -0.76 9.16
C ARG A 480 -24.75 -0.35 10.20
N GLU A 481 -25.77 0.40 9.80
CA GLU A 481 -26.86 0.82 10.67
C GLU A 481 -27.82 -0.33 11.00
N THR A 482 -27.70 -1.44 10.28
CA THR A 482 -28.59 -2.61 10.39
C THR A 482 -27.93 -3.81 11.07
N VAL A 483 -26.64 -3.73 11.41
CA VAL A 483 -25.84 -4.76 12.12
C VAL A 483 -25.47 -4.27 13.53
#